data_75ebf71bb532eac91707b5749aec1e65
#
_entry.id   75ebf71bb532eac91707b5749aec1e65
#
_cell.length_a   1.000
_cell.length_b   1.000
_cell.length_c   1.000
_cell.angle_alpha   90.00
_cell.angle_beta   90.00
_cell.angle_gamma   90.00
#
_symmetry.space_group_name_H-M   'P 1'
#
loop_
_entity.id
_entity.type
_entity.pdbx_description
1 polymer ?
#
loop_
_entity_poly.entity_id
_entity_poly.type
_entity_poly.pdbx_seq_one_letter_code
_entity_poly.pdbx_strand_id
1 'polypeptide(L)'
;MSFRKISLSIVGLVCVCAVAFVGLAADEADHVVVLVNANDSGSADIAKYYTEKRGIPSENIIALDMPTKETVTVREFVDTIYNPLLNALIERKWMNAVKATGLDIAGRERVSIATHHISYLVTTRGVPLRIANDPTLLGAEHDQLPEENKKKFKVNNGSVDGELALLAGPANWSMTAWIDNPLYEQMVPTSLDAKRVIRVSRLDGPSVESVKKLIDRSLQAETEGLMGRAYFDIGGPYAPGNEWINAAGDLAVKAFFDTDFEKTKRLMDGRDRYDAPAIYMGWYRKDAYGPWLEAKWSVPPGAIGFHLHSFSAETVRSTSKGWLGAFVNQGYCATVGNVYEPYLGLTHRPQMLLAALLDGHTFGEAAMFSNPALSWQGVAIGDPLYRPFKVGLDAQLKGSMENSFSAYLCLRQINRLEAVGNGDEALAFARTQFVRQPSLPLAYKLATLYTAVGETKQAVEALKVVRYMTVFSNEEVVLVQQIANFLHTHHAGELALDLYQKLIDQRGLKKALRVSLLEGGAKVALSEGEASLSSNWTLAARKLKAPPVKKR
;
A
#
# COMPACT_ATOMS: atom_id res chain seq x y z
N MET A 1 -33.38 -51.97 14.89
CA MET A 1 -33.90 -50.68 15.34
C MET A 1 -33.23 -49.58 14.59
N SER A 2 -33.99 -48.84 13.94
CA SER A 2 -33.95 -47.90 12.86
C SER A 2 -33.07 -46.67 13.15
N PHE A 3 -32.06 -46.41 12.30
CA PHE A 3 -31.46 -45.07 12.12
C PHE A 3 -32.07 -44.44 10.88
N ARG A 4 -32.95 -43.47 11.07
CA ARG A 4 -33.50 -42.61 10.01
C ARG A 4 -32.73 -41.29 9.97
N LYS A 5 -32.09 -41.08 8.84
CA LYS A 5 -31.89 -39.86 8.06
C LYS A 5 -32.26 -38.52 8.74
N ILE A 6 -31.27 -37.64 8.84
CA ILE A 6 -31.40 -36.19 8.78
C ILE A 6 -30.50 -35.73 7.64
N SER A 7 -31.14 -35.51 6.49
CA SER A 7 -30.57 -34.87 5.31
C SER A 7 -31.64 -33.89 4.87
N LEU A 8 -31.42 -32.61 5.12
CA LEU A 8 -31.97 -31.41 4.44
C LEU A 8 -31.72 -30.19 5.36
N SER A 9 -30.85 -29.32 4.99
CA SER A 9 -30.88 -27.89 5.31
C SER A 9 -29.50 -27.20 5.17
N ILE A 10 -28.78 -27.43 4.06
CA ILE A 10 -27.52 -26.67 3.79
C ILE A 10 -27.64 -25.79 2.52
N VAL A 11 -28.69 -25.90 1.72
CA VAL A 11 -28.84 -25.13 0.47
C VAL A 11 -29.45 -23.73 0.70
N GLY A 12 -30.14 -23.51 1.83
CA GLY A 12 -30.79 -22.22 2.12
C GLY A 12 -29.87 -21.10 2.68
N LEU A 13 -28.69 -21.42 3.20
CA LEU A 13 -27.84 -20.44 3.92
C LEU A 13 -26.89 -19.67 3.02
N VAL A 14 -26.56 -20.17 1.83
CA VAL A 14 -25.61 -19.51 0.91
C VAL A 14 -26.23 -18.33 0.16
N CYS A 15 -27.54 -18.35 -0.09
CA CYS A 15 -28.23 -17.22 -0.76
C CYS A 15 -28.48 -16.02 0.17
N VAL A 16 -28.61 -16.23 1.49
CA VAL A 16 -28.89 -15.13 2.44
C VAL A 16 -27.64 -14.29 2.68
N CYS A 17 -26.43 -14.90 2.66
CA CYS A 17 -25.18 -14.15 2.85
C CYS A 17 -24.84 -13.23 1.65
N ALA A 18 -25.14 -13.63 0.41
CA ALA A 18 -24.84 -12.80 -0.77
C ALA A 18 -25.74 -11.56 -0.84
N VAL A 19 -27.01 -11.66 -0.44
CA VAL A 19 -27.97 -10.54 -0.43
C VAL A 19 -27.66 -9.58 0.73
N ALA A 20 -27.19 -10.09 1.88
CA ALA A 20 -26.80 -9.25 3.02
C ALA A 20 -25.52 -8.44 2.73
N PHE A 21 -24.53 -9.00 1.98
CA PHE A 21 -23.33 -8.27 1.61
C PHE A 21 -23.57 -7.14 0.60
N VAL A 22 -24.48 -7.32 -0.35
CA VAL A 22 -24.87 -6.25 -1.30
C VAL A 22 -25.65 -5.14 -0.59
N GLY A 23 -26.50 -5.47 0.37
CA GLY A 23 -27.23 -4.48 1.17
C GLY A 23 -26.33 -3.66 2.10
N LEU A 24 -25.33 -4.29 2.73
CA LEU A 24 -24.36 -3.58 3.61
C LEU A 24 -23.44 -2.62 2.84
N ALA A 25 -23.03 -2.98 1.63
CA ALA A 25 -22.17 -2.12 0.81
C ALA A 25 -22.92 -0.89 0.24
N ALA A 26 -24.19 -1.02 -0.06
CA ALA A 26 -25.02 0.12 -0.47
C ALA A 26 -25.28 1.09 0.70
N ASP A 27 -25.50 0.56 1.90
CA ASP A 27 -25.70 1.35 3.13
C ASP A 27 -24.41 2.13 3.52
N GLU A 28 -23.21 1.53 3.35
CA GLU A 28 -21.95 2.25 3.63
C GLU A 28 -21.72 3.44 2.69
N ALA A 29 -22.05 3.34 1.40
CA ALA A 29 -21.89 4.41 0.41
C ALA A 29 -22.79 5.63 0.70
N ASP A 30 -24.01 5.39 1.18
CA ASP A 30 -24.96 6.45 1.54
C ASP A 30 -24.44 7.33 2.69
N HIS A 31 -23.54 6.80 3.51
CA HIS A 31 -22.95 7.48 4.67
C HIS A 31 -21.53 8.04 4.43
N VAL A 32 -21.12 8.16 3.17
CA VAL A 32 -19.86 8.81 2.77
C VAL A 32 -20.11 10.28 2.44
N VAL A 33 -19.35 11.18 3.08
CA VAL A 33 -19.33 12.62 2.76
C VAL A 33 -18.05 12.94 1.98
N VAL A 34 -18.15 13.67 0.89
CA VAL A 34 -17.02 14.06 0.03
C VAL A 34 -16.76 15.55 0.12
N LEU A 35 -15.61 15.95 0.65
CA LEU A 35 -15.20 17.34 0.79
C LEU A 35 -14.38 17.79 -0.43
N VAL A 36 -14.82 18.88 -1.04
CA VAL A 36 -14.28 19.47 -2.26
C VAL A 36 -13.76 20.88 -2.00
N ASN A 37 -12.60 21.21 -2.55
CA ASN A 37 -12.17 22.60 -2.65
C ASN A 37 -12.80 23.25 -3.90
N ALA A 38 -13.69 24.20 -3.70
CA ALA A 38 -14.38 24.91 -4.79
C ALA A 38 -13.42 25.70 -5.70
N ASN A 39 -12.23 26.04 -5.21
CA ASN A 39 -11.19 26.77 -5.93
C ASN A 39 -10.25 25.86 -6.75
N ASP A 40 -10.45 24.52 -6.74
CA ASP A 40 -9.69 23.56 -7.53
C ASP A 40 -10.64 22.71 -8.39
N SER A 41 -10.66 22.93 -9.70
CA SER A 41 -11.53 22.20 -10.62
C SER A 41 -11.26 20.70 -10.63
N GLY A 42 -10.02 20.27 -10.37
CA GLY A 42 -9.66 18.88 -10.22
C GLY A 42 -10.28 18.21 -9.00
N SER A 43 -10.52 18.99 -7.93
CA SER A 43 -11.22 18.54 -6.73
C SER A 43 -12.66 18.12 -7.03
N ALA A 44 -13.39 18.96 -7.74
CA ALA A 44 -14.78 18.69 -8.15
C ALA A 44 -14.86 17.51 -9.14
N ASP A 45 -13.92 17.43 -10.10
CA ASP A 45 -13.86 16.35 -11.08
C ASP A 45 -13.61 14.99 -10.42
N ILE A 46 -12.71 14.91 -9.44
CA ILE A 46 -12.47 13.69 -8.65
C ILE A 46 -13.71 13.31 -7.83
N ALA A 47 -14.34 14.29 -7.16
CA ALA A 47 -15.51 14.02 -6.34
C ALA A 47 -16.68 13.45 -7.17
N LYS A 48 -16.99 14.08 -8.30
CA LYS A 48 -17.99 13.58 -9.23
C LYS A 48 -17.67 12.17 -9.71
N TYR A 49 -16.43 11.93 -10.15
CA TYR A 49 -15.99 10.63 -10.63
C TYR A 49 -16.13 9.54 -9.54
N TYR A 50 -15.69 9.86 -8.32
CA TYR A 50 -15.73 8.94 -7.20
C TYR A 50 -17.16 8.58 -6.80
N THR A 51 -18.04 9.58 -6.68
CA THR A 51 -19.46 9.37 -6.31
C THR A 51 -20.18 8.53 -7.36
N GLU A 52 -19.95 8.80 -8.66
CA GLU A 52 -20.51 7.98 -9.75
C GLU A 52 -20.01 6.53 -9.69
N LYS A 53 -18.71 6.31 -9.44
CA LYS A 53 -18.12 4.97 -9.41
C LYS A 53 -18.53 4.14 -8.19
N ARG A 54 -18.76 4.78 -7.04
CA ARG A 54 -19.14 4.12 -5.78
C ARG A 54 -20.65 4.13 -5.52
N GLY A 55 -21.46 4.79 -6.35
CA GLY A 55 -22.89 4.96 -6.13
C GLY A 55 -23.21 5.85 -4.94
N ILE A 56 -22.30 6.77 -4.58
CA ILE A 56 -22.50 7.73 -3.48
C ILE A 56 -23.46 8.83 -3.98
N PRO A 57 -24.49 9.20 -3.20
CA PRO A 57 -25.40 10.29 -3.57
C PRO A 57 -24.66 11.61 -3.82
N SER A 58 -24.99 12.30 -4.90
CA SER A 58 -24.32 13.56 -5.27
C SER A 58 -24.50 14.67 -4.24
N GLU A 59 -25.59 14.66 -3.47
CA GLU A 59 -25.86 15.56 -2.34
C GLU A 59 -24.89 15.38 -1.17
N ASN A 60 -24.15 14.29 -1.11
CA ASN A 60 -23.11 14.05 -0.10
C ASN A 60 -21.83 14.86 -0.39
N ILE A 61 -21.75 15.53 -1.55
CA ILE A 61 -20.64 16.41 -1.88
C ILE A 61 -20.82 17.75 -1.15
N ILE A 62 -19.80 18.15 -0.40
CA ILE A 62 -19.70 19.46 0.24
C ILE A 62 -18.52 20.22 -0.39
N ALA A 63 -18.82 21.32 -1.10
CA ALA A 63 -17.81 22.19 -1.69
C ALA A 63 -17.64 23.45 -0.82
N LEU A 64 -16.40 23.77 -0.48
CA LEU A 64 -16.03 24.93 0.33
C LEU A 64 -14.93 25.74 -0.36
N ASP A 65 -14.94 27.06 -0.15
CA ASP A 65 -13.87 27.95 -0.59
C ASP A 65 -12.65 27.79 0.31
N MET A 66 -11.60 27.16 -0.19
CA MET A 66 -10.37 26.87 0.56
C MET A 66 -9.14 27.39 -0.18
N PRO A 67 -8.02 27.65 0.53
CA PRO A 67 -6.73 27.84 -0.12
C PRO A 67 -6.35 26.60 -0.96
N THR A 68 -5.70 26.82 -2.11
CA THR A 68 -5.23 25.71 -2.99
C THR A 68 -3.84 25.19 -2.63
N LYS A 69 -3.15 25.84 -1.69
CA LYS A 69 -1.85 25.42 -1.16
C LYS A 69 -1.98 24.22 -0.23
N GLU A 70 -0.99 23.34 -0.18
CA GLU A 70 -1.01 22.17 0.71
C GLU A 70 -0.86 22.52 2.20
N THR A 71 -0.23 23.65 2.54
CA THR A 71 -0.02 24.06 3.93
C THR A 71 -0.83 25.31 4.24
N VAL A 72 -1.66 25.24 5.28
CA VAL A 72 -2.45 26.36 5.80
C VAL A 72 -2.04 26.70 7.22
N THR A 73 -2.31 27.93 7.66
CA THR A 73 -2.24 28.32 9.07
C THR A 73 -3.43 27.73 9.83
N VAL A 74 -3.34 27.69 11.18
CA VAL A 74 -4.49 27.29 12.01
C VAL A 74 -5.71 28.17 11.71
N ARG A 75 -5.52 29.47 11.58
CA ARG A 75 -6.61 30.39 11.27
C ARG A 75 -7.26 30.12 9.92
N GLU A 76 -6.45 29.96 8.86
CA GLU A 76 -6.98 29.59 7.53
C GLU A 76 -7.76 28.27 7.60
N PHE A 77 -7.22 27.26 8.31
CA PHE A 77 -7.90 25.98 8.49
C PHE A 77 -9.26 26.14 9.19
N VAL A 78 -9.30 26.89 10.29
CA VAL A 78 -10.52 27.08 11.07
C VAL A 78 -11.54 27.88 10.28
N ASP A 79 -11.14 28.99 9.66
CA ASP A 79 -12.05 29.92 8.98
C ASP A 79 -12.58 29.38 7.65
N THR A 80 -11.79 28.58 6.92
CA THR A 80 -12.15 28.14 5.56
C THR A 80 -12.49 26.66 5.45
N ILE A 81 -12.14 25.84 6.46
CA ILE A 81 -12.38 24.39 6.41
C ILE A 81 -13.22 23.93 7.61
N TYR A 82 -12.70 24.07 8.83
CA TYR A 82 -13.30 23.47 10.03
C TYR A 82 -14.72 24.01 10.32
N ASN A 83 -14.86 25.31 10.56
CA ASN A 83 -16.16 25.91 10.89
C ASN A 83 -17.16 25.83 9.72
N PRO A 84 -16.77 26.11 8.44
CA PRO A 84 -17.67 25.95 7.31
C PRO A 84 -18.15 24.51 7.11
N LEU A 85 -17.25 23.51 7.25
CA LEU A 85 -17.62 22.10 7.14
C LEU A 85 -18.56 21.68 8.26
N LEU A 86 -18.23 22.01 9.51
CA LEU A 86 -19.06 21.72 10.68
C LEU A 86 -20.48 22.27 10.50
N ASN A 87 -20.60 23.53 10.05
CA ASN A 87 -21.88 24.18 9.79
C ASN A 87 -22.66 23.48 8.68
N ALA A 88 -22.01 23.15 7.55
CA ALA A 88 -22.63 22.42 6.46
C ALA A 88 -23.13 21.03 6.88
N LEU A 89 -22.36 20.32 7.71
CA LEU A 89 -22.75 19.01 8.23
C LEU A 89 -23.97 19.08 9.17
N ILE A 90 -24.06 20.13 9.99
CA ILE A 90 -25.22 20.36 10.87
C ILE A 90 -26.46 20.76 10.05
N GLU A 91 -26.33 21.71 9.14
CA GLU A 91 -27.42 22.20 8.28
C GLU A 91 -28.00 21.07 7.41
N ARG A 92 -27.14 20.21 6.87
CA ARG A 92 -27.53 19.03 6.06
C ARG A 92 -27.95 17.82 6.91
N LYS A 93 -28.02 17.95 8.22
CA LYS A 93 -28.43 16.92 9.19
C LYS A 93 -27.53 15.67 9.20
N TRP A 94 -26.28 15.80 8.77
CA TRP A 94 -25.26 14.77 8.96
C TRP A 94 -24.85 14.64 10.43
N MET A 95 -24.95 15.75 11.18
CA MET A 95 -24.67 15.82 12.60
C MET A 95 -25.84 16.45 13.35
N ASN A 96 -26.24 15.86 14.47
CA ASN A 96 -27.14 16.45 15.45
C ASN A 96 -26.29 17.11 16.54
N ALA A 97 -26.40 18.42 16.67
CA ALA A 97 -25.51 19.20 17.49
C ALA A 97 -26.21 20.33 18.23
N VAL A 98 -25.66 20.69 19.38
CA VAL A 98 -26.06 21.91 20.13
C VAL A 98 -24.89 22.88 20.10
N LYS A 99 -25.07 24.04 19.51
CA LYS A 99 -24.07 25.12 19.52
C LYS A 99 -24.04 25.83 20.88
N ALA A 100 -22.87 25.95 21.47
CA ALA A 100 -22.60 26.80 22.61
C ALA A 100 -22.16 28.19 22.13
N THR A 101 -22.26 29.20 23.02
CA THR A 101 -21.79 30.56 22.72
C THR A 101 -20.27 30.65 22.75
N GLY A 102 -19.70 31.41 21.80
CA GLY A 102 -18.26 31.73 21.73
C GLY A 102 -17.45 30.74 20.94
N LEU A 103 -16.17 31.07 20.80
CA LEU A 103 -15.16 30.27 20.09
C LEU A 103 -14.17 29.70 21.10
N ASP A 104 -13.45 28.67 20.71
CA ASP A 104 -12.31 28.20 21.46
C ASP A 104 -11.03 29.03 21.16
N ILE A 105 -9.91 28.69 21.77
CA ILE A 105 -8.64 29.43 21.61
C ILE A 105 -8.14 29.43 20.16
N ALA A 106 -8.45 28.38 19.35
CA ALA A 106 -8.11 28.29 17.96
C ALA A 106 -9.09 29.00 17.02
N GLY A 107 -10.22 29.51 17.54
CA GLY A 107 -11.29 30.14 16.76
C GLY A 107 -12.37 29.17 16.28
N ARG A 108 -12.36 27.90 16.75
CA ARG A 108 -13.37 26.90 16.37
C ARG A 108 -14.69 27.18 17.12
N GLU A 109 -15.81 26.98 16.44
CA GLU A 109 -17.13 27.02 17.05
C GLU A 109 -17.26 25.94 18.13
N ARG A 110 -17.80 26.30 19.29
CA ARG A 110 -18.05 25.34 20.37
C ARG A 110 -19.37 24.63 20.12
N VAL A 111 -19.29 23.34 19.85
CA VAL A 111 -20.44 22.51 19.50
C VAL A 111 -20.36 21.19 20.28
N SER A 112 -21.51 20.79 20.87
CA SER A 112 -21.67 19.44 21.43
C SER A 112 -22.39 18.57 20.42
N ILE A 113 -21.71 17.58 19.87
CA ILE A 113 -22.28 16.63 18.93
C ILE A 113 -22.96 15.50 19.71
N ALA A 114 -24.25 15.29 19.49
CA ALA A 114 -25.03 14.22 20.09
C ALA A 114 -24.90 12.92 19.28
N THR A 115 -25.01 13.03 17.95
CA THR A 115 -24.90 11.91 17.00
C THR A 115 -24.47 12.41 15.64
N HIS A 116 -23.88 11.52 14.82
CA HIS A 116 -23.64 11.73 13.39
C HIS A 116 -23.95 10.46 12.60
N HIS A 117 -24.11 10.59 11.28
CA HIS A 117 -24.39 9.52 10.34
C HIS A 117 -23.26 9.34 9.32
N ILE A 118 -22.06 9.87 9.59
CA ILE A 118 -20.93 9.85 8.69
C ILE A 118 -20.10 8.60 8.97
N SER A 119 -20.01 7.66 8.02
CA SER A 119 -19.09 6.53 8.08
C SER A 119 -17.69 6.95 7.66
N TYR A 120 -17.58 7.72 6.59
CA TYR A 120 -16.32 8.23 6.06
C TYR A 120 -16.45 9.67 5.59
N LEU A 121 -15.43 10.47 5.86
CA LEU A 121 -15.20 11.77 5.24
C LEU A 121 -14.03 11.64 4.26
N VAL A 122 -14.30 11.89 2.98
CA VAL A 122 -13.31 11.80 1.91
C VAL A 122 -12.89 13.21 1.51
N THR A 123 -11.61 13.55 1.71
CA THR A 123 -11.03 14.80 1.22
C THR A 123 -10.45 14.57 -0.17
N THR A 124 -10.79 15.43 -1.14
CA THR A 124 -10.29 15.31 -2.51
C THR A 124 -9.05 16.15 -2.73
N ARG A 125 -8.32 15.88 -3.82
CA ARG A 125 -7.22 16.70 -4.29
C ARG A 125 -7.66 18.17 -4.35
N GLY A 126 -6.81 19.09 -3.87
CA GLY A 126 -7.18 20.51 -3.75
C GLY A 126 -7.52 20.93 -2.32
N VAL A 127 -8.05 20.03 -1.49
CA VAL A 127 -8.18 20.27 -0.05
C VAL A 127 -6.77 20.36 0.56
N PRO A 128 -6.47 21.39 1.39
CA PRO A 128 -5.18 21.50 2.06
C PRO A 128 -4.80 20.23 2.81
N LEU A 129 -3.50 19.92 2.81
CA LEU A 129 -2.97 18.67 3.36
C LEU A 129 -2.64 18.77 4.84
N ARG A 130 -2.06 19.93 5.25
CA ARG A 130 -1.44 20.07 6.58
C ARG A 130 -1.57 21.48 7.13
N ILE A 131 -1.52 21.57 8.46
CA ILE A 131 -1.63 22.79 9.24
C ILE A 131 -0.25 23.15 9.76
N ALA A 132 0.17 24.39 9.57
CA ALA A 132 1.44 24.91 10.10
C ALA A 132 1.39 25.04 11.62
N ASN A 133 2.57 24.93 12.27
CA ASN A 133 2.70 25.14 13.70
C ASN A 133 2.30 26.58 14.10
N ASP A 134 1.49 26.70 15.13
CA ASP A 134 1.13 27.97 15.78
C ASP A 134 1.49 27.91 17.26
N PRO A 135 2.65 28.44 17.65
CA PRO A 135 3.10 28.39 19.04
C PRO A 135 2.22 29.21 20.00
N THR A 136 1.39 30.11 19.49
CA THR A 136 0.49 30.93 20.34
C THR A 136 -0.66 30.13 20.92
N LEU A 137 -0.97 28.97 20.33
CA LEU A 137 -2.00 28.03 20.79
C LEU A 137 -1.47 26.95 21.76
N LEU A 138 -0.16 26.89 21.97
CA LEU A 138 0.45 26.01 22.98
C LEU A 138 0.19 26.65 24.37
N GLY A 139 -0.95 26.35 24.96
CA GLY A 139 -1.42 26.96 26.20
C GLY A 139 -1.08 26.15 27.45
N ALA A 140 -1.78 26.46 28.55
CA ALA A 140 -1.58 25.88 29.87
C ALA A 140 -1.60 24.33 29.94
N GLU A 141 -2.26 23.67 29.01
CA GLU A 141 -2.28 22.20 28.93
C GLU A 141 -0.89 21.66 28.53
N HIS A 142 -0.19 22.33 27.61
CA HIS A 142 1.20 21.99 27.26
C HIS A 142 2.12 22.18 28.45
N ASP A 143 1.88 23.22 29.28
CA ASP A 143 2.67 23.50 30.48
C ASP A 143 2.50 22.46 31.57
N GLN A 144 1.40 21.69 31.54
CA GLN A 144 1.15 20.58 32.46
C GLN A 144 1.80 19.25 32.02
N LEU A 145 2.34 19.15 30.79
CA LEU A 145 3.03 17.95 30.32
C LEU A 145 4.31 17.70 31.13
N PRO A 146 4.73 16.45 31.31
CA PRO A 146 6.07 16.12 31.81
C PRO A 146 7.15 16.81 30.97
N GLU A 147 8.24 17.26 31.61
CA GLU A 147 9.31 18.03 30.95
C GLU A 147 9.91 17.32 29.72
N GLU A 148 10.00 15.99 29.76
CA GLU A 148 10.45 15.18 28.62
C GLU A 148 9.47 15.28 27.43
N ASN A 149 8.16 15.39 27.69
CA ASN A 149 7.12 15.54 26.69
C ASN A 149 7.06 16.97 26.18
N LYS A 150 7.22 17.98 27.04
CA LYS A 150 7.32 19.39 26.62
C LYS A 150 8.43 19.61 25.59
N LYS A 151 9.58 18.90 25.75
CA LYS A 151 10.68 18.98 24.80
C LYS A 151 10.33 18.33 23.44
N LYS A 152 9.54 17.24 23.45
CA LYS A 152 9.11 16.52 22.25
C LYS A 152 7.96 17.20 21.51
N PHE A 153 7.01 17.76 22.24
CA PHE A 153 5.73 18.25 21.69
C PHE A 153 5.60 19.78 21.71
N LYS A 154 6.67 20.47 21.43
CA LYS A 154 6.69 21.94 21.24
C LYS A 154 5.97 22.40 19.97
N VAL A 155 5.23 21.53 19.31
CA VAL A 155 4.61 21.77 18.02
C VAL A 155 3.19 21.22 18.02
N ASN A 156 2.31 21.96 17.38
CA ASN A 156 0.91 21.58 17.12
C ASN A 156 0.61 21.50 15.62
N ASN A 157 1.64 21.40 14.79
CA ASN A 157 1.48 21.16 13.37
C ASN A 157 0.93 19.75 13.13
N GLY A 158 -0.06 19.63 12.26
CA GLY A 158 -0.76 18.38 12.02
C GLY A 158 -1.24 18.22 10.59
N SER A 159 -1.91 17.12 10.33
CA SER A 159 -2.65 16.90 9.10
C SER A 159 -4.06 17.52 9.22
N VAL A 160 -4.56 18.08 8.12
CA VAL A 160 -5.96 18.51 8.03
C VAL A 160 -6.90 17.33 8.31
N ASP A 161 -6.58 16.17 7.77
CA ASP A 161 -7.39 14.95 7.93
C ASP A 161 -7.45 14.48 9.38
N GLY A 162 -6.34 14.58 10.13
CA GLY A 162 -6.28 14.25 11.56
C GLY A 162 -7.14 15.16 12.44
N GLU A 163 -7.25 16.44 12.09
CA GLU A 163 -8.16 17.38 12.76
C GLU A 163 -9.62 17.14 12.38
N LEU A 164 -9.89 16.87 11.10
CA LEU A 164 -11.24 16.57 10.62
C LEU A 164 -11.80 15.27 11.21
N ALA A 165 -10.95 14.31 11.56
CA ALA A 165 -11.37 13.10 12.26
C ALA A 165 -12.01 13.38 13.62
N LEU A 166 -11.71 14.52 14.23
CA LEU A 166 -12.20 14.94 15.54
C LEU A 166 -13.45 15.84 15.50
N LEU A 167 -14.02 16.12 14.32
CA LEU A 167 -15.21 16.96 14.17
C LEU A 167 -16.40 16.51 15.03
N ALA A 168 -16.52 15.20 15.28
CA ALA A 168 -17.58 14.63 16.12
C ALA A 168 -17.16 14.46 17.59
N GLY A 169 -15.97 14.87 17.93
CA GLY A 169 -15.39 14.71 19.26
C GLY A 169 -15.89 15.69 20.31
N PRO A 170 -15.42 15.56 21.55
CA PRO A 170 -15.73 16.52 22.62
C PRO A 170 -15.29 17.94 22.25
N ALA A 171 -16.11 18.91 22.57
CA ALA A 171 -15.91 20.35 22.24
C ALA A 171 -14.64 20.98 22.86
N ASN A 172 -13.95 20.27 23.76
CA ASN A 172 -12.74 20.73 24.44
C ASN A 172 -11.45 20.08 23.96
N TRP A 173 -11.47 19.34 22.87
CA TRP A 173 -10.24 18.81 22.30
C TRP A 173 -9.35 19.95 21.80
N SER A 174 -8.15 20.00 22.33
CA SER A 174 -7.21 21.07 22.06
C SER A 174 -6.31 20.73 20.87
N MET A 175 -5.99 21.73 20.04
CA MET A 175 -4.98 21.64 18.96
C MET A 175 -3.56 21.85 19.51
N THR A 176 -3.23 21.31 20.67
CA THR A 176 -1.93 21.57 21.33
C THR A 176 -0.93 20.42 21.25
N ALA A 177 -1.42 19.21 20.99
CA ALA A 177 -0.62 17.99 20.86
C ALA A 177 -1.46 16.90 20.19
N TRP A 178 -0.96 15.67 20.14
CA TRP A 178 -1.75 14.52 19.68
C TRP A 178 -2.83 14.16 20.69
N ILE A 179 -3.87 13.54 20.17
CA ILE A 179 -4.95 12.91 20.93
C ILE A 179 -4.89 11.41 20.63
N ASP A 180 -4.97 10.57 21.66
CA ASP A 180 -5.02 9.13 21.48
C ASP A 180 -6.24 8.77 20.63
N ASN A 181 -6.03 7.98 19.59
CA ASN A 181 -7.10 7.54 18.72
C ASN A 181 -7.91 6.43 19.40
N PRO A 182 -9.18 6.63 19.75
CA PRO A 182 -9.98 5.58 20.39
C PRO A 182 -10.30 4.39 19.48
N LEU A 183 -10.06 4.52 18.15
CA LEU A 183 -10.19 3.41 17.19
C LEU A 183 -8.89 2.61 17.02
N TYR A 184 -7.79 3.04 17.63
CA TYR A 184 -6.52 2.32 17.56
C TYR A 184 -6.62 0.97 18.26
N GLU A 185 -6.17 -0.10 17.59
CA GLU A 185 -6.26 -1.50 18.08
C GLU A 185 -7.69 -2.02 18.28
N GLN A 186 -8.72 -1.30 17.79
CA GLN A 186 -10.12 -1.70 17.92
C GLN A 186 -10.66 -2.25 16.60
N MET A 187 -10.62 -3.57 16.39
CA MET A 187 -11.23 -4.20 15.21
C MET A 187 -12.75 -3.99 15.18
N VAL A 188 -13.39 -4.03 16.35
CA VAL A 188 -14.81 -3.73 16.51
C VAL A 188 -14.93 -2.59 17.54
N PRO A 189 -14.90 -1.33 17.09
CA PRO A 189 -15.01 -0.18 17.99
C PRO A 189 -16.33 -0.17 18.76
N THR A 190 -16.31 0.35 19.99
CA THR A 190 -17.55 0.60 20.71
C THR A 190 -18.43 1.62 19.95
N SER A 191 -19.74 1.57 20.17
CA SER A 191 -20.65 2.55 19.55
C SER A 191 -20.34 3.99 19.99
N LEU A 192 -19.75 4.17 21.17
CA LEU A 192 -19.33 5.49 21.66
C LEU A 192 -18.10 6.00 20.93
N ASP A 193 -17.09 5.14 20.73
CA ASP A 193 -15.85 5.50 20.04
C ASP A 193 -16.11 5.79 18.55
N ALA A 194 -16.95 4.97 17.92
CA ALA A 194 -17.41 5.20 16.54
C ALA A 194 -18.18 6.52 16.35
N LYS A 195 -18.86 7.01 17.40
CA LYS A 195 -19.59 8.30 17.39
C LYS A 195 -18.71 9.51 17.66
N ARG A 196 -17.49 9.32 18.14
CA ARG A 196 -16.57 10.42 18.50
C ARG A 196 -15.52 10.70 17.45
N VAL A 197 -15.28 9.76 16.55
CA VAL A 197 -14.24 9.85 15.52
C VAL A 197 -14.84 9.58 14.16
N ILE A 198 -14.62 10.49 13.22
CA ILE A 198 -14.95 10.29 11.80
C ILE A 198 -13.73 9.68 11.12
N ARG A 199 -13.93 8.59 10.36
CA ARG A 199 -12.86 8.03 9.55
C ARG A 199 -12.61 8.91 8.35
N VAL A 200 -11.40 9.49 8.27
CA VAL A 200 -11.01 10.37 7.17
C VAL A 200 -10.03 9.65 6.26
N SER A 201 -10.26 9.75 4.96
CA SER A 201 -9.35 9.27 3.92
C SER A 201 -9.27 10.29 2.79
N ARG A 202 -8.18 10.26 2.04
CA ARG A 202 -7.89 11.28 1.03
C ARG A 202 -7.80 10.66 -0.36
N LEU A 203 -8.53 11.22 -1.32
CA LEU A 203 -8.39 10.96 -2.76
C LEU A 203 -7.53 12.07 -3.38
N ASP A 204 -6.22 11.97 -3.20
CA ASP A 204 -5.25 12.97 -3.64
C ASP A 204 -4.02 12.29 -4.27
N GLY A 205 -3.28 13.03 -5.07
CA GLY A 205 -2.12 12.53 -5.78
C GLY A 205 -1.52 13.57 -6.71
N PRO A 206 -0.45 13.21 -7.47
CA PRO A 206 0.22 14.15 -8.36
C PRO A 206 -0.66 14.73 -9.46
N SER A 207 -1.66 13.99 -9.93
CA SER A 207 -2.60 14.45 -10.96
C SER A 207 -4.00 13.89 -10.73
N VAL A 208 -5.00 14.53 -11.32
CA VAL A 208 -6.39 14.03 -11.33
C VAL A 208 -6.48 12.63 -11.94
N GLU A 209 -5.72 12.38 -13.02
CA GLU A 209 -5.68 11.08 -13.68
C GLU A 209 -5.13 9.98 -12.76
N SER A 210 -4.07 10.25 -12.01
CA SER A 210 -3.51 9.27 -11.06
C SER A 210 -4.50 8.91 -9.96
N VAL A 211 -5.32 9.87 -9.51
CA VAL A 211 -6.37 9.63 -8.50
C VAL A 211 -7.54 8.85 -9.08
N LYS A 212 -8.01 9.18 -10.29
CA LYS A 212 -9.06 8.40 -10.98
C LYS A 212 -8.61 6.96 -11.22
N LYS A 213 -7.35 6.77 -11.63
CA LYS A 213 -6.74 5.46 -11.79
C LYS A 213 -6.69 4.69 -10.46
N LEU A 214 -6.38 5.35 -9.34
CA LEU A 214 -6.44 4.74 -8.01
C LEU A 214 -7.85 4.19 -7.72
N ILE A 215 -8.90 4.99 -7.98
CA ILE A 215 -10.30 4.58 -7.78
C ILE A 215 -10.65 3.36 -8.64
N ASP A 216 -10.37 3.42 -9.95
CA ASP A 216 -10.69 2.33 -10.88
C ASP A 216 -9.99 1.02 -10.49
N ARG A 217 -8.72 1.11 -10.11
CA ARG A 217 -7.90 -0.05 -9.73
C ARG A 217 -8.30 -0.64 -8.38
N SER A 218 -8.81 0.17 -7.46
CA SER A 218 -9.41 -0.32 -6.22
C SER A 218 -10.65 -1.15 -6.50
N LEU A 219 -11.55 -0.65 -7.35
CA LEU A 219 -12.76 -1.35 -7.78
C LEU A 219 -12.44 -2.63 -8.57
N GLN A 220 -11.44 -2.59 -9.44
CA GLN A 220 -10.99 -3.77 -10.17
C GLN A 220 -10.50 -4.85 -9.19
N ALA A 221 -9.69 -4.50 -8.22
CA ALA A 221 -9.20 -5.45 -7.22
C ALA A 221 -10.31 -6.00 -6.31
N GLU A 222 -11.36 -5.23 -6.03
CA GLU A 222 -12.53 -5.74 -5.31
C GLU A 222 -13.34 -6.76 -6.13
N THR A 223 -13.21 -6.74 -7.44
CA THR A 223 -13.90 -7.68 -8.35
C THR A 223 -13.04 -8.90 -8.67
N GLU A 224 -11.75 -8.69 -8.95
CA GLU A 224 -10.84 -9.75 -9.39
C GLU A 224 -10.00 -10.34 -8.23
N GLY A 225 -9.91 -9.63 -7.10
CA GLY A 225 -9.02 -9.89 -5.98
C GLY A 225 -7.62 -9.35 -6.20
N LEU A 226 -6.89 -9.08 -5.11
CA LEU A 226 -5.50 -8.63 -5.15
C LEU A 226 -4.58 -9.78 -5.58
N MET A 227 -3.82 -9.58 -6.66
CA MET A 227 -2.85 -10.52 -7.23
C MET A 227 -1.45 -9.90 -7.23
N GLY A 228 -0.41 -10.71 -7.10
CA GLY A 228 0.98 -10.24 -7.16
C GLY A 228 1.84 -10.81 -6.06
N ARG A 229 2.97 -10.15 -5.79
CA ARG A 229 3.98 -10.50 -4.79
C ARG A 229 4.02 -9.48 -3.67
N ALA A 230 4.67 -9.86 -2.57
CA ALA A 230 4.88 -9.00 -1.42
C ALA A 230 6.39 -8.74 -1.20
N TYR A 231 6.73 -7.50 -0.82
CA TYR A 231 8.10 -7.04 -0.64
C TYR A 231 8.26 -6.26 0.66
N PHE A 232 9.22 -6.67 1.49
CA PHE A 232 9.45 -6.08 2.80
C PHE A 232 10.91 -5.65 2.96
N ASP A 233 11.11 -4.35 3.18
CA ASP A 233 12.42 -3.72 3.33
C ASP A 233 12.63 -3.33 4.80
N ILE A 234 13.40 -4.16 5.55
CA ILE A 234 13.39 -4.18 7.02
C ILE A 234 14.59 -3.44 7.64
N GLY A 235 15.61 -3.13 6.87
CA GLY A 235 16.90 -2.65 7.38
C GLY A 235 16.96 -1.24 7.99
N GLY A 236 15.88 -0.72 8.56
CA GLY A 236 15.81 0.60 9.16
C GLY A 236 16.55 0.76 10.50
N PRO A 237 16.66 2.02 11.00
CA PRO A 237 17.56 2.35 12.11
C PRO A 237 17.06 1.98 13.51
N TYR A 238 15.76 1.70 13.67
CA TYR A 238 15.14 1.46 14.98
C TYR A 238 14.47 0.09 15.04
N ALA A 239 14.81 -0.71 16.06
CA ALA A 239 14.32 -2.07 16.23
C ALA A 239 12.79 -2.21 16.15
N PRO A 240 11.96 -1.38 16.82
CA PRO A 240 10.51 -1.53 16.75
C PRO A 240 9.94 -1.45 15.32
N GLY A 241 10.46 -0.55 14.48
CA GLY A 241 10.00 -0.45 13.09
C GLY A 241 10.40 -1.66 12.24
N ASN A 242 11.59 -2.24 12.49
CA ASN A 242 12.00 -3.49 11.86
C ASN A 242 11.06 -4.64 12.27
N GLU A 243 10.70 -4.72 13.55
CA GLU A 243 9.77 -5.72 14.07
C GLU A 243 8.39 -5.60 13.44
N TRP A 244 7.86 -4.39 13.30
CA TRP A 244 6.55 -4.14 12.68
C TRP A 244 6.52 -4.53 11.21
N ILE A 245 7.56 -4.17 10.45
CA ILE A 245 7.61 -4.51 9.02
C ILE A 245 7.84 -6.02 8.84
N ASN A 246 8.68 -6.64 9.68
CA ASN A 246 8.84 -8.09 9.64
C ASN A 246 7.51 -8.81 9.96
N ALA A 247 6.79 -8.37 11.00
CA ALA A 247 5.49 -8.94 11.34
C ALA A 247 4.44 -8.78 10.20
N ALA A 248 4.47 -7.65 9.47
CA ALA A 248 3.66 -7.49 8.26
C ALA A 248 4.07 -8.49 7.17
N GLY A 249 5.37 -8.74 6.99
CA GLY A 249 5.87 -9.75 6.07
C GLY A 249 5.42 -11.16 6.43
N ASP A 250 5.46 -11.51 7.71
CA ASP A 250 4.97 -12.81 8.20
C ASP A 250 3.46 -12.99 7.94
N LEU A 251 2.67 -11.91 8.00
CA LEU A 251 1.25 -11.94 7.62
C LEU A 251 1.07 -12.19 6.12
N ALA A 252 1.88 -11.58 5.26
CA ALA A 252 1.83 -11.81 3.83
C ALA A 252 2.19 -13.26 3.47
N VAL A 253 3.21 -13.84 4.12
CA VAL A 253 3.57 -15.26 4.00
C VAL A 253 2.43 -16.16 4.45
N LYS A 254 1.81 -15.88 5.60
CA LYS A 254 0.63 -16.64 6.09
C LYS A 254 -0.58 -16.53 5.15
N ALA A 255 -0.70 -15.42 4.41
CA ALA A 255 -1.68 -15.25 3.36
C ALA A 255 -1.23 -15.85 2.00
N PHE A 256 -0.12 -16.60 1.99
CA PHE A 256 0.47 -17.35 0.88
C PHE A 256 1.04 -16.51 -0.26
N PHE A 257 1.26 -15.21 -0.06
CA PHE A 257 1.97 -14.40 -1.06
C PHE A 257 3.40 -14.91 -1.26
N ASP A 258 3.86 -14.92 -2.50
CA ASP A 258 5.29 -15.07 -2.80
C ASP A 258 5.99 -13.79 -2.33
N THR A 259 6.91 -13.92 -1.36
CA THR A 259 7.37 -12.80 -0.54
C THR A 259 8.89 -12.70 -0.50
N ASP A 260 9.42 -11.51 -0.74
CA ASP A 260 10.85 -11.20 -0.57
C ASP A 260 11.08 -10.25 0.61
N PHE A 261 12.17 -10.50 1.34
CA PHE A 261 12.62 -9.70 2.47
C PHE A 261 14.04 -9.17 2.23
N GLU A 262 14.24 -7.85 2.32
CA GLU A 262 15.55 -7.23 2.47
C GLU A 262 15.78 -6.91 3.96
N LYS A 263 16.74 -7.58 4.59
CA LYS A 263 17.00 -7.47 6.04
C LYS A 263 18.29 -6.74 6.39
N THR A 264 19.00 -6.25 5.38
CA THR A 264 20.22 -5.47 5.60
C THR A 264 19.90 -3.98 5.71
N LYS A 265 20.93 -3.15 5.99
CA LYS A 265 20.78 -1.68 5.96
C LYS A 265 20.62 -1.11 4.55
N ARG A 266 20.72 -1.92 3.52
CA ARG A 266 20.50 -1.53 2.14
C ARG A 266 18.99 -1.47 1.86
N LEU A 267 18.54 -0.41 1.25
CA LEU A 267 17.18 -0.37 0.70
C LEU A 267 17.10 -1.23 -0.56
N MET A 268 15.94 -1.83 -0.78
CA MET A 268 15.64 -2.51 -2.04
C MET A 268 15.84 -1.55 -3.22
N ASP A 269 16.52 -2.03 -4.25
CA ASP A 269 16.80 -1.26 -5.48
C ASP A 269 16.65 -2.14 -6.73
N GLY A 270 17.05 -1.65 -7.89
CA GLY A 270 16.90 -2.40 -9.14
C GLY A 270 17.66 -3.74 -9.22
N ARG A 271 18.41 -4.15 -8.19
CA ARG A 271 19.06 -5.47 -8.07
C ARG A 271 18.18 -6.48 -7.34
N ASP A 272 17.06 -6.05 -6.79
CA ASP A 272 16.08 -6.92 -6.14
C ASP A 272 14.92 -7.19 -7.08
N ARG A 273 14.20 -8.28 -6.88
CA ARG A 273 12.95 -8.53 -7.60
C ARG A 273 11.94 -7.43 -7.27
N TYR A 274 11.12 -7.06 -8.24
CA TYR A 274 10.01 -6.12 -8.06
C TYR A 274 8.86 -6.38 -9.05
N ASP A 275 8.82 -7.56 -9.61
CA ASP A 275 7.74 -8.01 -10.48
C ASP A 275 6.42 -8.10 -9.70
N ALA A 276 5.37 -7.49 -10.25
CA ALA A 276 4.01 -7.48 -9.71
C ALA A 276 3.89 -7.12 -8.21
N PRO A 277 4.38 -5.95 -7.74
CA PRO A 277 4.37 -5.58 -6.33
C PRO A 277 2.95 -5.24 -5.85
N ALA A 278 2.23 -6.25 -5.35
CA ALA A 278 0.90 -6.08 -4.75
C ALA A 278 0.97 -5.48 -3.34
N ILE A 279 2.01 -5.81 -2.59
CA ILE A 279 2.26 -5.27 -1.25
C ILE A 279 3.73 -4.85 -1.19
N TYR A 280 3.98 -3.60 -0.83
CA TYR A 280 5.30 -3.11 -0.44
C TYR A 280 5.23 -2.43 0.90
N MET A 281 6.05 -2.85 1.86
CA MET A 281 6.21 -2.18 3.14
C MET A 281 7.69 -2.09 3.49
N GLY A 282 8.18 -0.87 3.72
CA GLY A 282 9.60 -0.66 3.98
C GLY A 282 9.94 0.59 4.76
N TRP A 283 11.21 0.78 5.05
CA TRP A 283 11.84 1.95 5.61
C TRP A 283 13.38 1.87 5.50
N TYR A 284 14.20 2.86 5.54
CA TYR A 284 14.00 4.20 6.10
C TYR A 284 14.63 5.20 5.12
N ARG A 285 13.85 5.92 4.36
CA ARG A 285 14.31 6.98 3.46
C ARG A 285 13.25 8.05 3.32
N LYS A 286 13.69 9.33 3.32
CA LYS A 286 12.79 10.48 3.25
C LYS A 286 11.99 10.52 1.94
N ASP A 287 12.68 10.44 0.81
CA ASP A 287 12.09 10.58 -0.51
C ASP A 287 12.01 9.22 -1.21
N ALA A 288 10.98 9.06 -2.01
CA ALA A 288 10.70 7.86 -2.76
C ALA A 288 11.90 7.38 -3.57
N TYR A 289 12.20 6.09 -3.46
CA TYR A 289 13.38 5.46 -4.03
C TYR A 289 13.11 4.00 -4.35
N GLY A 290 13.91 3.45 -5.24
CA GLY A 290 13.91 2.03 -5.53
C GLY A 290 13.08 1.68 -6.75
N PRO A 291 12.89 0.37 -7.00
CA PRO A 291 12.27 -0.14 -8.20
C PRO A 291 10.77 0.20 -8.30
N TRP A 292 10.12 0.46 -7.18
CA TRP A 292 8.70 0.83 -7.09
C TRP A 292 8.33 2.06 -7.89
N LEU A 293 9.29 2.96 -8.15
CA LEU A 293 9.09 4.17 -8.94
C LEU A 293 9.22 3.96 -10.44
N GLU A 294 9.68 2.80 -10.86
CA GLU A 294 10.02 2.50 -12.26
C GLU A 294 8.97 1.60 -12.92
N ALA A 295 8.20 0.94 -12.10
CA ALA A 295 7.27 -0.10 -12.52
C ALA A 295 5.92 0.45 -13.00
N LYS A 296 5.90 1.44 -13.90
CA LYS A 296 4.67 2.13 -14.37
C LYS A 296 3.54 1.20 -14.83
N TRP A 297 3.84 -0.05 -15.16
CA TRP A 297 2.87 -1.00 -15.73
C TRP A 297 2.77 -2.32 -14.96
N SER A 298 3.74 -2.62 -14.09
CA SER A 298 3.82 -3.88 -13.37
C SER A 298 3.17 -3.88 -11.99
N VAL A 299 2.70 -2.72 -11.50
CA VAL A 299 1.98 -2.66 -10.22
C VAL A 299 0.58 -3.26 -10.41
N PRO A 300 0.19 -4.30 -9.67
CA PRO A 300 -1.13 -4.91 -9.81
C PRO A 300 -2.26 -3.96 -9.38
N PRO A 301 -3.48 -4.09 -9.95
CA PRO A 301 -4.66 -3.41 -9.43
C PRO A 301 -4.84 -3.69 -7.93
N GLY A 302 -5.14 -2.64 -7.17
CA GLY A 302 -5.36 -2.77 -5.72
C GLY A 302 -4.11 -2.74 -4.84
N ALA A 303 -2.91 -2.58 -5.41
CA ALA A 303 -1.65 -2.63 -4.66
C ALA A 303 -1.62 -1.70 -3.44
N ILE A 304 -0.98 -2.17 -2.36
CA ILE A 304 -0.84 -1.50 -1.07
C ILE A 304 0.62 -1.10 -0.89
N GLY A 305 0.88 0.19 -0.67
CA GLY A 305 2.23 0.73 -0.45
C GLY A 305 2.36 1.40 0.91
N PHE A 306 3.44 1.10 1.62
CA PHE A 306 3.77 1.77 2.88
C PHE A 306 5.28 1.99 2.98
N HIS A 307 5.69 3.21 3.31
CA HIS A 307 7.09 3.47 3.65
C HIS A 307 7.18 4.29 4.93
N LEU A 308 7.71 3.65 5.97
CA LEU A 308 7.84 4.24 7.29
C LEU A 308 8.96 5.27 7.30
N HIS A 309 8.60 6.53 7.28
CA HIS A 309 9.50 7.66 7.43
C HIS A 309 8.72 8.91 7.85
N SER A 310 9.38 9.78 8.62
CA SER A 310 8.91 11.15 8.83
C SER A 310 8.80 11.87 7.49
N PHE A 311 7.80 12.74 7.35
CA PHE A 311 7.59 13.48 6.10
C PHE A 311 7.32 12.60 4.87
N SER A 312 6.93 11.33 5.05
CA SER A 312 6.58 10.45 3.90
C SER A 312 5.41 11.01 3.08
N ALA A 313 4.59 11.88 3.67
CA ALA A 313 3.52 12.66 3.06
C ALA A 313 3.77 14.17 3.11
N GLU A 314 5.03 14.66 3.10
CA GLU A 314 5.28 16.12 3.14
C GLU A 314 4.62 16.85 1.96
N THR A 315 4.43 16.17 0.87
CA THR A 315 3.56 16.52 -0.24
C THR A 315 3.00 15.25 -0.89
N VAL A 316 1.76 15.27 -1.30
CA VAL A 316 1.12 14.16 -2.03
C VAL A 316 1.04 14.45 -3.53
N ARG A 317 1.42 15.64 -3.95
CA ARG A 317 1.37 16.12 -5.34
C ARG A 317 2.69 15.97 -6.10
N SER A 318 3.71 15.36 -5.48
CA SER A 318 5.01 15.10 -6.09
C SER A 318 5.18 13.62 -6.41
N THR A 319 5.86 13.33 -7.52
CA THR A 319 6.24 11.96 -7.91
C THR A 319 7.60 11.53 -7.36
N SER A 320 8.30 12.42 -6.62
CA SER A 320 9.68 12.18 -6.16
C SER A 320 9.97 12.66 -4.75
N LYS A 321 9.17 13.58 -4.20
CA LYS A 321 9.29 14.03 -2.81
C LYS A 321 8.29 13.31 -1.94
N GLY A 322 8.74 12.83 -0.79
CA GLY A 322 7.97 11.93 0.04
C GLY A 322 7.70 10.61 -0.67
N TRP A 323 6.72 9.85 -0.23
CA TRP A 323 6.40 8.52 -0.75
C TRP A 323 4.99 8.39 -1.32
N LEU A 324 3.99 9.03 -0.67
CA LEU A 324 2.60 8.74 -0.96
C LEU A 324 2.19 9.15 -2.37
N GLY A 325 2.57 10.36 -2.80
CA GLY A 325 2.32 10.82 -4.17
C GLY A 325 3.00 9.94 -5.22
N ALA A 326 4.22 9.47 -4.93
CA ALA A 326 4.94 8.56 -5.80
C ALA A 326 4.21 7.21 -5.93
N PHE A 327 3.71 6.62 -4.83
CA PHE A 327 2.91 5.40 -4.86
C PHE A 327 1.65 5.56 -5.70
N VAL A 328 0.87 6.62 -5.48
CA VAL A 328 -0.35 6.88 -6.26
C VAL A 328 -0.03 7.02 -7.75
N ASN A 329 1.06 7.74 -8.10
CA ASN A 329 1.49 7.89 -9.50
C ASN A 329 1.84 6.54 -10.15
N GLN A 330 2.40 5.59 -9.39
CA GLN A 330 2.73 4.25 -9.88
C GLN A 330 1.52 3.31 -9.94
N GLY A 331 0.39 3.69 -9.33
CA GLY A 331 -0.85 2.92 -9.37
C GLY A 331 -1.13 2.09 -8.13
N TYR A 332 -0.45 2.37 -7.01
CA TYR A 332 -0.88 1.87 -5.71
C TYR A 332 -2.21 2.52 -5.32
N CYS A 333 -3.06 1.76 -4.64
CA CYS A 333 -4.43 2.13 -4.33
C CYS A 333 -4.66 2.50 -2.86
N ALA A 334 -3.77 2.07 -1.97
CA ALA A 334 -3.85 2.32 -0.55
C ALA A 334 -2.45 2.60 0.02
N THR A 335 -2.29 3.73 0.72
CA THR A 335 -1.05 4.11 1.38
C THR A 335 -1.32 5.03 2.56
N VAL A 336 -0.48 4.94 3.59
CA VAL A 336 -0.53 5.81 4.77
C VAL A 336 0.83 6.44 5.03
N GLY A 337 0.86 7.61 5.66
CA GLY A 337 2.12 8.30 5.96
C GLY A 337 1.93 9.52 6.83
N ASN A 338 2.98 10.35 6.93
CA ASN A 338 3.03 11.47 7.86
C ASN A 338 3.45 12.76 7.16
N VAL A 339 2.72 13.84 7.44
CA VAL A 339 2.96 15.15 6.81
C VAL A 339 4.15 15.90 7.39
N TYR A 340 4.58 15.55 8.62
CA TYR A 340 5.71 16.12 9.34
C TYR A 340 6.50 15.01 10.06
N GLU A 341 7.14 15.33 11.22
CA GLU A 341 7.85 14.38 12.11
C GLU A 341 6.90 13.85 13.20
N PRO A 342 6.31 12.65 13.03
CA PRO A 342 5.29 12.15 13.96
C PRO A 342 5.85 11.55 15.24
N TYR A 343 7.17 11.30 15.29
CA TYR A 343 7.80 10.30 16.17
C TYR A 343 7.35 8.85 15.89
N LEU A 344 8.25 7.90 16.03
CA LEU A 344 8.00 6.50 15.69
C LEU A 344 6.78 5.93 16.44
N GLY A 345 6.60 6.32 17.70
CA GLY A 345 5.48 5.87 18.53
C GLY A 345 4.09 6.33 18.08
N LEU A 346 3.99 7.36 17.25
CA LEU A 346 2.73 8.01 16.86
C LEU A 346 2.44 7.91 15.35
N THR A 347 3.09 6.98 14.65
CA THR A 347 2.83 6.69 13.23
C THR A 347 2.02 5.41 13.06
N HIS A 348 1.41 5.24 11.89
CA HIS A 348 0.70 4.01 11.53
C HIS A 348 1.57 2.76 11.71
N ARG A 349 0.96 1.65 12.11
CA ARG A 349 1.58 0.34 12.29
C ARG A 349 1.35 -0.53 11.05
N PRO A 350 2.39 -0.83 10.25
CA PRO A 350 2.21 -1.59 8.99
C PRO A 350 1.60 -2.98 9.20
N GLN A 351 2.01 -3.70 10.25
CA GLN A 351 1.45 -5.02 10.56
C GLN A 351 -0.04 -4.96 10.93
N MET A 352 -0.47 -3.90 11.60
CA MET A 352 -1.88 -3.72 11.96
C MET A 352 -2.72 -3.32 10.75
N LEU A 353 -2.21 -2.41 9.90
CA LEU A 353 -2.84 -2.05 8.65
C LEU A 353 -3.09 -3.30 7.79
N LEU A 354 -2.05 -4.12 7.60
CA LEU A 354 -2.17 -5.33 6.78
C LEU A 354 -3.07 -6.38 7.44
N ALA A 355 -3.00 -6.56 8.78
CA ALA A 355 -3.86 -7.49 9.50
C ALA A 355 -5.35 -7.15 9.33
N ALA A 356 -5.74 -5.89 9.51
CA ALA A 356 -7.11 -5.45 9.34
C ALA A 356 -7.61 -5.64 7.89
N LEU A 357 -6.77 -5.31 6.91
CA LEU A 357 -7.12 -5.54 5.50
C LEU A 357 -7.31 -7.03 5.19
N LEU A 358 -6.44 -7.90 5.70
CA LEU A 358 -6.54 -9.36 5.53
C LEU A 358 -7.79 -9.94 6.22
N ASP A 359 -8.23 -9.33 7.32
CA ASP A 359 -9.47 -9.69 8.04
C ASP A 359 -10.74 -9.19 7.32
N GLY A 360 -10.60 -8.50 6.18
CA GLY A 360 -11.71 -8.04 5.33
C GLY A 360 -12.24 -6.65 5.64
N HIS A 361 -11.57 -5.90 6.54
CA HIS A 361 -11.90 -4.50 6.81
C HIS A 361 -11.62 -3.62 5.59
N THR A 362 -12.33 -2.48 5.52
CA THR A 362 -12.05 -1.46 4.50
C THR A 362 -10.71 -0.79 4.78
N PHE A 363 -10.17 -0.12 3.75
CA PHE A 363 -8.96 0.68 3.92
C PHE A 363 -9.13 1.80 4.95
N GLY A 364 -10.30 2.46 4.98
CA GLY A 364 -10.57 3.50 5.98
C GLY A 364 -10.61 2.98 7.41
N GLU A 365 -11.16 1.78 7.63
CA GLU A 365 -11.14 1.10 8.94
C GLU A 365 -9.72 0.69 9.32
N ALA A 366 -8.99 0.05 8.41
CA ALA A 366 -7.62 -0.41 8.63
C ALA A 366 -6.65 0.76 8.91
N ALA A 367 -6.81 1.89 8.23
CA ALA A 367 -6.03 3.10 8.48
C ALA A 367 -6.24 3.63 9.90
N MET A 368 -7.49 3.70 10.38
CA MET A 368 -7.78 4.14 11.76
C MET A 368 -7.34 3.11 12.79
N PHE A 369 -7.56 1.82 12.55
CA PHE A 369 -7.10 0.74 13.43
C PHE A 369 -5.58 0.77 13.64
N SER A 370 -4.81 1.14 12.63
CA SER A 370 -3.35 1.16 12.66
C SER A 370 -2.73 2.48 13.12
N ASN A 371 -3.52 3.55 13.28
CA ASN A 371 -3.04 4.90 13.64
C ASN A 371 -3.25 5.19 15.12
N PRO A 372 -2.19 5.30 15.95
CA PRO A 372 -2.33 5.55 17.38
C PRO A 372 -2.77 6.96 17.75
N ALA A 373 -2.63 7.95 16.85
CA ALA A 373 -2.77 9.36 17.20
C ALA A 373 -3.61 10.14 16.17
N LEU A 374 -4.55 10.93 16.65
CA LEU A 374 -5.32 11.97 15.93
C LEU A 374 -4.86 13.37 16.37
N SER A 375 -5.36 14.43 15.72
CA SER A 375 -4.82 15.80 15.91
C SER A 375 -3.31 15.82 15.78
N TRP A 376 -2.77 14.98 14.92
CA TRP A 376 -1.34 14.78 14.69
C TRP A 376 -1.07 14.70 13.19
N GLN A 377 -0.10 13.91 12.76
CA GLN A 377 0.53 14.08 11.45
C GLN A 377 0.18 12.97 10.45
N GLY A 378 -0.61 11.98 10.87
CA GLY A 378 -1.00 10.84 10.03
C GLY A 378 -1.99 11.23 8.94
N VAL A 379 -1.84 10.64 7.75
CA VAL A 379 -2.81 10.71 6.65
C VAL A 379 -2.95 9.34 5.98
N ALA A 380 -4.14 9.08 5.42
CA ALA A 380 -4.45 7.90 4.65
C ALA A 380 -4.88 8.31 3.23
N ILE A 381 -4.23 7.77 2.20
CA ILE A 381 -4.54 8.04 0.79
C ILE A 381 -5.04 6.77 0.13
N GLY A 382 -6.27 6.82 -0.33
CA GLY A 382 -6.98 5.71 -0.95
C GLY A 382 -8.49 5.88 -0.80
N ASP A 383 -9.21 5.03 -1.46
CA ASP A 383 -10.65 4.93 -1.30
C ASP A 383 -10.98 4.27 0.06
N PRO A 384 -11.67 4.95 0.99
CA PRO A 384 -11.93 4.38 2.31
C PRO A 384 -12.81 3.12 2.29
N LEU A 385 -13.62 2.93 1.25
CA LEU A 385 -14.47 1.74 1.07
C LEU A 385 -13.71 0.55 0.48
N TYR A 386 -12.46 0.73 0.04
CA TYR A 386 -11.68 -0.29 -0.63
C TYR A 386 -11.40 -1.49 0.28
N ARG A 387 -11.72 -2.71 -0.21
CA ARG A 387 -11.48 -4.00 0.46
C ARG A 387 -10.60 -4.90 -0.43
N PRO A 388 -9.26 -4.86 -0.27
CA PRO A 388 -8.32 -5.57 -1.16
C PRO A 388 -8.50 -7.09 -1.15
N PHE A 389 -9.01 -7.66 -0.09
CA PHE A 389 -9.21 -9.09 0.08
C PHE A 389 -10.68 -9.52 0.09
N LYS A 390 -11.56 -8.69 -0.51
CA LYS A 390 -13.00 -8.99 -0.67
C LYS A 390 -13.23 -10.30 -1.42
N VAL A 391 -12.39 -10.58 -2.43
CA VAL A 391 -12.41 -11.85 -3.17
C VAL A 391 -11.29 -12.73 -2.63
N GLY A 392 -11.65 -13.81 -1.95
CA GLY A 392 -10.71 -14.78 -1.40
C GLY A 392 -10.05 -15.65 -2.49
N LEU A 393 -8.93 -16.30 -2.13
CA LEU A 393 -8.12 -17.10 -3.06
C LEU A 393 -8.92 -18.16 -3.81
N ASP A 394 -9.82 -18.88 -3.16
CA ASP A 394 -10.63 -19.92 -3.81
C ASP A 394 -11.61 -19.36 -4.85
N ALA A 395 -12.16 -18.18 -4.62
CA ALA A 395 -13.02 -17.49 -5.57
C ALA A 395 -12.21 -16.94 -6.76
N GLN A 396 -11.02 -16.38 -6.50
CA GLN A 396 -10.10 -15.93 -7.55
C GLN A 396 -9.71 -17.08 -8.50
N LEU A 397 -9.39 -18.26 -7.96
CA LEU A 397 -8.98 -19.43 -8.75
C LEU A 397 -10.10 -20.00 -9.64
N LYS A 398 -11.37 -19.71 -9.31
CA LYS A 398 -12.56 -20.06 -10.12
C LYS A 398 -12.90 -19.01 -11.17
N GLY A 399 -12.33 -17.80 -11.04
CA GLY A 399 -12.54 -16.68 -11.94
C GLY A 399 -11.76 -16.80 -13.26
N SER A 400 -11.80 -15.73 -14.06
CA SER A 400 -11.00 -15.64 -15.28
C SER A 400 -9.50 -15.57 -14.97
N MET A 401 -8.73 -16.39 -15.68
CA MET A 401 -7.27 -16.43 -15.61
C MET A 401 -6.61 -15.61 -16.75
N GLU A 402 -7.35 -14.72 -17.39
CA GLU A 402 -6.86 -13.91 -18.52
C GLU A 402 -6.10 -12.65 -18.06
N ASN A 403 -6.10 -12.35 -16.77
CA ASN A 403 -5.37 -11.24 -16.19
C ASN A 403 -3.85 -11.47 -16.27
N SER A 404 -3.08 -10.44 -16.63
CA SER A 404 -1.61 -10.50 -16.71
C SER A 404 -0.92 -10.89 -15.40
N PHE A 405 -1.61 -10.77 -14.26
CA PHE A 405 -1.11 -11.16 -12.93
C PHE A 405 -1.58 -12.54 -12.47
N SER A 406 -2.30 -13.30 -13.29
CA SER A 406 -2.83 -14.63 -12.94
C SER A 406 -1.74 -15.64 -12.57
N ALA A 407 -0.54 -15.51 -13.14
CA ALA A 407 0.61 -16.33 -12.75
C ALA A 407 0.91 -16.22 -11.24
N TYR A 408 0.79 -15.04 -10.67
CA TYR A 408 1.04 -14.81 -9.23
C TYR A 408 -0.09 -15.34 -8.34
N LEU A 409 -1.32 -15.41 -8.86
CA LEU A 409 -2.40 -16.12 -8.21
C LEU A 409 -2.11 -17.63 -8.15
N CYS A 410 -1.56 -18.21 -9.23
CA CYS A 410 -1.09 -19.61 -9.23
C CYS A 410 0.02 -19.83 -8.22
N LEU A 411 1.02 -18.92 -8.13
CA LEU A 411 2.07 -19.00 -7.10
C LEU A 411 1.47 -19.01 -5.69
N ARG A 412 0.48 -18.17 -5.43
CA ARG A 412 -0.19 -18.10 -4.14
C ARG A 412 -0.90 -19.42 -3.79
N GLN A 413 -1.55 -20.08 -4.76
CA GLN A 413 -2.14 -21.41 -4.58
C GLN A 413 -1.08 -22.47 -4.33
N ILE A 414 0.02 -22.46 -5.08
CA ILE A 414 1.14 -23.38 -4.90
C ILE A 414 1.71 -23.26 -3.49
N ASN A 415 1.98 -22.02 -3.03
CA ASN A 415 2.48 -21.76 -1.67
C ASN A 415 1.51 -22.27 -0.59
N ARG A 416 0.18 -22.16 -0.83
CA ARG A 416 -0.84 -22.71 0.08
C ARG A 416 -0.75 -24.22 0.17
N LEU A 417 -0.60 -24.91 -0.98
CA LEU A 417 -0.49 -26.36 -1.02
C LEU A 417 0.81 -26.85 -0.34
N GLU A 418 1.93 -26.18 -0.58
CA GLU A 418 3.19 -26.48 0.12
C GLU A 418 3.08 -26.27 1.64
N ALA A 419 2.43 -25.19 2.07
CA ALA A 419 2.26 -24.86 3.49
C ALA A 419 1.46 -25.91 4.27
N VAL A 420 0.56 -26.64 3.60
CA VAL A 420 -0.22 -27.74 4.21
C VAL A 420 0.42 -29.13 3.96
N GLY A 421 1.64 -29.18 3.38
CA GLY A 421 2.37 -30.43 3.15
C GLY A 421 1.95 -31.20 1.89
N ASN A 422 1.13 -30.63 1.01
CA ASN A 422 0.63 -31.26 -0.21
C ASN A 422 1.55 -30.98 -1.40
N GLY A 423 2.83 -31.36 -1.32
CA GLY A 423 3.85 -31.08 -2.34
C GLY A 423 3.55 -31.69 -3.71
N ASP A 424 3.02 -32.92 -3.74
CA ASP A 424 2.63 -33.60 -5.00
C ASP A 424 1.49 -32.86 -5.71
N GLU A 425 0.50 -32.39 -4.97
CA GLU A 425 -0.61 -31.60 -5.51
C GLU A 425 -0.12 -30.23 -5.99
N ALA A 426 0.81 -29.60 -5.26
CA ALA A 426 1.46 -28.34 -5.65
C ALA A 426 2.18 -28.50 -6.99
N LEU A 427 2.96 -29.56 -7.17
CA LEU A 427 3.66 -29.88 -8.41
C LEU A 427 2.69 -30.15 -9.57
N ALA A 428 1.66 -30.96 -9.34
CA ALA A 428 0.64 -31.28 -10.35
C ALA A 428 -0.12 -30.03 -10.79
N PHE A 429 -0.50 -29.17 -9.84
CA PHE A 429 -1.15 -27.88 -10.11
C PHE A 429 -0.23 -26.95 -10.91
N ALA A 430 1.03 -26.77 -10.47
CA ALA A 430 2.02 -25.94 -11.16
C ALA A 430 2.24 -26.37 -12.62
N ARG A 431 2.37 -27.67 -12.87
CA ARG A 431 2.48 -28.24 -14.23
C ARG A 431 1.28 -27.90 -15.09
N THR A 432 0.09 -28.12 -14.56
CA THR A 432 -1.16 -27.87 -15.28
C THR A 432 -1.29 -26.38 -15.64
N GLN A 433 -1.01 -25.48 -14.69
CA GLN A 433 -1.11 -24.05 -14.94
C GLN A 433 -0.01 -23.53 -15.87
N PHE A 434 1.21 -24.06 -15.78
CA PHE A 434 2.29 -23.69 -16.68
C PHE A 434 2.00 -24.05 -18.15
N VAL A 435 1.35 -25.19 -18.40
CA VAL A 435 0.92 -25.57 -19.76
C VAL A 435 -0.19 -24.64 -20.26
N ARG A 436 -1.11 -24.24 -19.38
CA ARG A 436 -2.25 -23.36 -19.75
C ARG A 436 -1.82 -21.92 -19.98
N GLN A 437 -0.92 -21.42 -19.16
CA GLN A 437 -0.49 -20.03 -19.16
C GLN A 437 1.01 -19.93 -18.84
N PRO A 438 1.89 -20.16 -19.81
CA PRO A 438 3.33 -20.09 -19.62
C PRO A 438 3.76 -18.69 -19.16
N SER A 439 4.57 -18.64 -18.09
CA SER A 439 5.15 -17.40 -17.57
C SER A 439 6.45 -17.69 -16.83
N LEU A 440 7.36 -16.71 -16.79
CA LEU A 440 8.66 -16.88 -16.11
C LEU A 440 8.51 -17.14 -14.60
N PRO A 441 7.64 -16.42 -13.85
CA PRO A 441 7.45 -16.72 -12.42
C PRO A 441 6.98 -18.15 -12.17
N LEU A 442 6.05 -18.65 -12.99
CA LEU A 442 5.50 -19.99 -12.84
C LEU A 442 6.51 -21.07 -13.29
N ALA A 443 7.28 -20.82 -14.37
CA ALA A 443 8.36 -21.70 -14.82
C ALA A 443 9.42 -21.87 -13.72
N TYR A 444 9.83 -20.76 -13.08
CA TYR A 444 10.81 -20.78 -12.01
C TYR A 444 10.29 -21.53 -10.78
N LYS A 445 9.05 -21.29 -10.37
CA LYS A 445 8.42 -22.02 -9.26
C LYS A 445 8.30 -23.52 -9.58
N LEU A 446 7.89 -23.89 -10.79
CA LEU A 446 7.81 -25.29 -11.23
C LEU A 446 9.18 -25.97 -11.18
N ALA A 447 10.24 -25.29 -11.62
CA ALA A 447 11.60 -25.81 -11.53
C ALA A 447 12.04 -26.03 -10.08
N THR A 448 11.71 -25.12 -9.14
CA THR A 448 12.00 -25.32 -7.71
C THR A 448 11.25 -26.52 -7.13
N LEU A 449 9.99 -26.73 -7.51
CA LEU A 449 9.21 -27.89 -7.08
C LEU A 449 9.80 -29.22 -7.61
N TYR A 450 10.20 -29.29 -8.89
CA TYR A 450 10.88 -30.46 -9.44
C TYR A 450 12.18 -30.77 -8.70
N THR A 451 12.96 -29.74 -8.35
CA THR A 451 14.19 -29.94 -7.57
C THR A 451 13.90 -30.49 -6.18
N ALA A 452 12.83 -30.02 -5.53
CA ALA A 452 12.45 -30.50 -4.20
C ALA A 452 12.11 -32.00 -4.17
N VAL A 453 11.64 -32.55 -5.29
CA VAL A 453 11.35 -34.00 -5.43
C VAL A 453 12.48 -34.76 -6.14
N GLY A 454 13.66 -34.15 -6.36
CA GLY A 454 14.84 -34.78 -6.97
C GLY A 454 14.81 -34.89 -8.51
N GLU A 455 13.83 -34.30 -9.17
CA GLU A 455 13.64 -34.34 -10.63
C GLU A 455 14.40 -33.22 -11.34
N THR A 456 15.71 -33.14 -11.16
CA THR A 456 16.56 -32.05 -11.68
C THR A 456 16.47 -31.87 -13.20
N LYS A 457 16.34 -32.97 -13.96
CA LYS A 457 16.20 -32.88 -15.43
C LYS A 457 14.93 -32.14 -15.83
N GLN A 458 13.82 -32.43 -15.18
CA GLN A 458 12.53 -31.78 -15.41
C GLN A 458 12.58 -30.31 -14.97
N ALA A 459 13.30 -30.00 -13.90
CA ALA A 459 13.54 -28.64 -13.46
C ALA A 459 14.23 -27.78 -14.52
N VAL A 460 15.31 -28.30 -15.12
CA VAL A 460 16.02 -27.62 -16.21
C VAL A 460 15.13 -27.52 -17.45
N GLU A 461 14.39 -28.59 -17.79
CA GLU A 461 13.49 -28.61 -18.96
C GLU A 461 12.41 -27.55 -18.86
N ALA A 462 11.80 -27.37 -17.69
CA ALA A 462 10.77 -26.32 -17.44
C ALA A 462 11.29 -24.91 -17.72
N LEU A 463 12.60 -24.69 -17.58
CA LEU A 463 13.24 -23.38 -17.79
C LEU A 463 13.79 -23.18 -19.20
N LYS A 464 13.81 -24.22 -20.08
CA LYS A 464 14.36 -24.07 -21.43
C LYS A 464 13.63 -23.06 -22.31
N VAL A 465 12.40 -22.71 -21.97
CA VAL A 465 11.63 -21.66 -22.66
C VAL A 465 12.39 -20.34 -22.76
N VAL A 466 13.23 -20.01 -21.76
CA VAL A 466 14.04 -18.77 -21.73
C VAL A 466 15.06 -18.68 -22.89
N ARG A 467 15.44 -19.81 -23.49
CA ARG A 467 16.33 -19.85 -24.66
C ARG A 467 15.77 -19.07 -25.85
N TYR A 468 14.46 -19.11 -26.01
CA TYR A 468 13.76 -18.48 -27.13
C TYR A 468 13.37 -17.01 -26.86
N MET A 469 13.54 -16.54 -25.63
CA MET A 469 13.28 -15.15 -25.26
C MET A 469 14.52 -14.30 -25.55
N THR A 470 14.34 -13.18 -26.26
CA THR A 470 15.43 -12.27 -26.65
C THR A 470 15.38 -10.95 -25.91
N VAL A 471 14.22 -10.58 -25.35
CA VAL A 471 13.99 -9.35 -24.61
C VAL A 471 13.19 -9.68 -23.36
N PHE A 472 13.58 -9.09 -22.26
CA PHE A 472 12.90 -9.19 -20.96
C PHE A 472 12.40 -7.81 -20.54
N SER A 473 11.27 -7.74 -19.86
CA SER A 473 10.86 -6.48 -19.20
C SER A 473 11.86 -6.12 -18.09
N ASN A 474 11.97 -4.85 -17.74
CA ASN A 474 12.91 -4.44 -16.70
C ASN A 474 12.62 -5.13 -15.36
N GLU A 475 11.37 -5.42 -15.08
CA GLU A 475 10.93 -6.11 -13.86
C GLU A 475 11.34 -7.59 -13.84
N GLU A 476 11.44 -8.23 -15.00
CA GLU A 476 11.82 -9.64 -15.13
C GLU A 476 13.32 -9.87 -15.05
N VAL A 477 14.15 -8.84 -15.28
CA VAL A 477 15.62 -8.99 -15.37
C VAL A 477 16.20 -9.72 -14.16
N VAL A 478 15.78 -9.39 -12.95
CA VAL A 478 16.31 -10.03 -11.73
C VAL A 478 15.78 -11.46 -11.58
N LEU A 479 14.53 -11.73 -11.94
CA LEU A 479 13.99 -13.09 -12.00
C LEU A 479 14.78 -13.95 -13.02
N VAL A 480 15.07 -13.40 -14.20
CA VAL A 480 15.88 -14.12 -15.22
C VAL A 480 17.30 -14.35 -14.73
N GLN A 481 17.90 -13.42 -13.98
CA GLN A 481 19.18 -13.62 -13.31
C GLN A 481 19.10 -14.77 -12.28
N GLN A 482 18.03 -14.87 -11.50
CA GLN A 482 17.80 -15.98 -10.58
C GLN A 482 17.66 -17.31 -11.34
N ILE A 483 16.95 -17.31 -12.47
CA ILE A 483 16.83 -18.47 -13.37
C ILE A 483 18.22 -18.87 -13.91
N ALA A 484 19.03 -17.92 -14.34
CA ALA A 484 20.39 -18.22 -14.81
C ALA A 484 21.26 -18.86 -13.73
N ASN A 485 21.21 -18.33 -12.49
CA ASN A 485 21.90 -18.91 -11.35
C ASN A 485 21.39 -20.33 -11.02
N PHE A 486 20.09 -20.54 -11.07
CA PHE A 486 19.48 -21.85 -10.86
C PHE A 486 19.97 -22.87 -11.91
N LEU A 487 19.96 -22.51 -13.19
CA LEU A 487 20.42 -23.36 -14.28
C LEU A 487 21.90 -23.72 -14.13
N HIS A 488 22.75 -22.75 -13.76
CA HIS A 488 24.16 -23.00 -13.45
C HIS A 488 24.32 -24.03 -12.30
N THR A 489 23.60 -23.82 -11.18
CA THR A 489 23.62 -24.71 -10.02
C THR A 489 23.20 -26.16 -10.38
N HIS A 490 22.32 -26.29 -11.37
CA HIS A 490 21.80 -27.59 -11.82
C HIS A 490 22.45 -28.09 -13.13
N HIS A 491 23.71 -27.75 -13.34
CA HIS A 491 24.56 -28.24 -14.43
C HIS A 491 24.06 -27.94 -15.86
N ALA A 492 23.35 -26.82 -16.02
CA ALA A 492 22.93 -26.27 -17.32
C ALA A 492 23.70 -24.97 -17.64
N GLY A 493 25.01 -24.97 -17.47
CA GLY A 493 25.90 -23.82 -17.54
C GLY A 493 25.86 -23.07 -18.87
N GLU A 494 25.79 -23.78 -20.01
CA GLU A 494 25.68 -23.18 -21.34
C GLU A 494 24.43 -22.26 -21.42
N LEU A 495 23.29 -22.77 -20.95
CA LEU A 495 22.03 -21.98 -20.94
C LEU A 495 22.08 -20.80 -19.96
N ALA A 496 22.74 -20.98 -18.81
CA ALA A 496 22.97 -19.91 -17.84
C ALA A 496 23.82 -18.78 -18.44
N LEU A 497 24.89 -19.12 -19.18
CA LEU A 497 25.75 -18.14 -19.87
C LEU A 497 25.01 -17.38 -20.97
N ASP A 498 24.19 -18.09 -21.78
CA ASP A 498 23.35 -17.47 -22.81
C ASP A 498 22.40 -16.42 -22.18
N LEU A 499 21.78 -16.76 -21.05
CA LEU A 499 20.93 -15.82 -20.33
C LEU A 499 21.70 -14.61 -19.80
N TYR A 500 22.84 -14.82 -19.15
CA TYR A 500 23.67 -13.71 -18.69
C TYR A 500 24.11 -12.80 -19.82
N GLN A 501 24.48 -13.35 -20.99
CA GLN A 501 24.82 -12.56 -22.16
C GLN A 501 23.64 -11.68 -22.61
N LYS A 502 22.43 -12.29 -22.74
CA LYS A 502 21.21 -11.56 -23.13
C LYS A 502 20.88 -10.43 -22.15
N LEU A 503 20.99 -10.69 -20.83
CA LEU A 503 20.76 -9.69 -19.80
C LEU A 503 21.79 -8.55 -19.83
N ILE A 504 23.07 -8.88 -20.03
CA ILE A 504 24.16 -7.90 -20.10
C ILE A 504 24.01 -7.01 -21.33
N ASP A 505 23.55 -7.56 -22.44
CA ASP A 505 23.35 -6.82 -23.72
C ASP A 505 22.08 -5.98 -23.69
N GLN A 506 21.15 -6.20 -22.77
CA GLN A 506 19.90 -5.45 -22.69
C GLN A 506 20.16 -3.97 -22.43
N ARG A 507 19.52 -3.10 -23.25
CA ARG A 507 19.64 -1.65 -23.14
C ARG A 507 18.78 -1.10 -22.00
N GLY A 508 19.11 0.08 -21.52
CA GLY A 508 18.28 0.82 -20.54
C GLY A 508 18.42 0.39 -19.09
N LEU A 509 19.22 -0.64 -18.78
CA LEU A 509 19.46 -1.09 -17.40
C LEU A 509 20.23 -0.05 -16.59
N LYS A 510 19.83 0.15 -15.35
CA LYS A 510 20.57 1.01 -14.41
C LYS A 510 21.96 0.48 -14.14
N LYS A 511 22.89 1.40 -13.90
CA LYS A 511 24.31 1.09 -13.66
C LYS A 511 24.51 0.01 -12.57
N ALA A 512 23.81 0.11 -11.45
CA ALA A 512 23.95 -0.83 -10.33
C ALA A 512 23.55 -2.26 -10.74
N LEU A 513 22.41 -2.43 -11.42
CA LEU A 513 21.95 -3.72 -11.94
C LEU A 513 22.90 -4.27 -13.00
N ARG A 514 23.33 -3.47 -13.96
CA ARG A 514 24.30 -3.88 -14.97
C ARG A 514 25.62 -4.37 -14.36
N VAL A 515 26.10 -3.70 -13.32
CA VAL A 515 27.30 -4.16 -12.58
C VAL A 515 27.03 -5.51 -11.90
N SER A 516 25.88 -5.69 -11.26
CA SER A 516 25.48 -6.96 -10.63
C SER A 516 25.43 -8.11 -11.65
N LEU A 517 24.84 -7.88 -12.83
CA LEU A 517 24.79 -8.87 -13.91
C LEU A 517 26.17 -9.25 -14.42
N LEU A 518 27.04 -8.28 -14.66
CA LEU A 518 28.42 -8.51 -15.10
C LEU A 518 29.22 -9.31 -14.08
N GLU A 519 29.09 -9.01 -12.79
CA GLU A 519 29.79 -9.74 -11.72
C GLU A 519 29.22 -11.15 -11.51
N GLY A 520 27.90 -11.33 -11.57
CA GLY A 520 27.24 -12.62 -11.50
C GLY A 520 27.63 -13.50 -12.69
N GLY A 521 27.51 -12.97 -13.92
CA GLY A 521 27.87 -13.65 -15.14
C GLY A 521 29.36 -14.03 -15.18
N ALA A 522 30.26 -13.15 -14.73
CA ALA A 522 31.68 -13.44 -14.68
C ALA A 522 32.01 -14.64 -13.75
N LYS A 523 31.32 -14.79 -12.63
CA LYS A 523 31.46 -15.95 -11.74
C LYS A 523 31.00 -17.25 -12.41
N VAL A 524 29.83 -17.20 -13.07
CA VAL A 524 29.33 -18.36 -13.81
C VAL A 524 30.27 -18.73 -14.95
N ALA A 525 30.74 -17.74 -15.74
CA ALA A 525 31.68 -18.01 -16.83
C ALA A 525 32.99 -18.66 -16.34
N LEU A 526 33.52 -18.20 -15.18
CA LEU A 526 34.72 -18.79 -14.62
C LEU A 526 34.52 -20.26 -14.21
N SER A 527 33.39 -20.58 -13.59
CA SER A 527 33.07 -21.95 -13.15
C SER A 527 32.77 -22.89 -14.31
N GLU A 528 32.30 -22.38 -15.46
CA GLU A 528 32.08 -23.15 -16.69
C GLU A 528 33.35 -23.23 -17.58
N GLY A 529 34.50 -22.75 -17.13
CA GLY A 529 35.75 -22.78 -17.85
C GLY A 529 35.98 -21.67 -18.89
N GLU A 530 35.04 -20.73 -18.99
CA GLU A 530 35.04 -19.60 -19.94
C GLU A 530 35.86 -18.41 -19.38
N ALA A 531 37.16 -18.62 -19.14
CA ALA A 531 38.06 -17.66 -18.49
C ALA A 531 38.15 -16.31 -19.24
N SER A 532 38.16 -16.31 -20.57
CA SER A 532 38.18 -15.09 -21.39
C SER A 532 36.91 -14.25 -21.19
N LEU A 533 35.75 -14.90 -21.21
CA LEU A 533 34.45 -14.24 -21.01
C LEU A 533 34.34 -13.66 -19.59
N SER A 534 34.75 -14.45 -18.58
CA SER A 534 34.83 -14.01 -17.18
C SER A 534 35.71 -12.76 -17.02
N SER A 535 36.89 -12.74 -17.64
CA SER A 535 37.81 -11.60 -17.60
C SER A 535 37.20 -10.35 -18.24
N ASN A 536 36.55 -10.50 -19.40
CA ASN A 536 35.88 -9.41 -20.12
C ASN A 536 34.77 -8.78 -19.29
N TRP A 537 33.88 -9.60 -18.70
CA TRP A 537 32.79 -9.10 -17.87
C TRP A 537 33.29 -8.47 -16.57
N THR A 538 34.33 -9.04 -15.95
CA THR A 538 34.97 -8.44 -14.76
C THR A 538 35.56 -7.07 -15.09
N LEU A 539 36.25 -6.92 -16.23
CA LEU A 539 36.80 -5.65 -16.66
C LEU A 539 35.71 -4.62 -16.95
N ALA A 540 34.61 -5.04 -17.61
CA ALA A 540 33.47 -4.18 -17.87
C ALA A 540 32.81 -3.68 -16.57
N ALA A 541 32.62 -4.56 -15.58
CA ALA A 541 32.10 -4.20 -14.27
C ALA A 541 32.99 -3.18 -13.55
N ARG A 542 34.33 -3.39 -13.56
CA ARG A 542 35.31 -2.45 -12.98
C ARG A 542 35.27 -1.07 -13.66
N LYS A 543 35.19 -1.03 -14.99
CA LYS A 543 35.05 0.23 -15.75
C LYS A 543 33.79 0.98 -15.36
N LEU A 544 32.67 0.29 -15.19
CA LEU A 544 31.43 0.92 -14.72
C LEU A 544 31.52 1.43 -13.28
N LYS A 545 32.24 0.73 -12.39
CA LYS A 545 32.43 1.16 -10.98
C LYS A 545 33.37 2.35 -10.84
N ALA A 546 34.30 2.55 -11.77
CA ALA A 546 35.26 3.64 -11.72
C ALA A 546 34.54 5.02 -11.64
N PRO A 547 35.02 5.95 -10.82
CA PRO A 547 34.49 7.29 -10.79
C PRO A 547 34.68 7.97 -12.15
N PRO A 548 33.76 8.87 -12.56
CA PRO A 548 33.91 9.59 -13.81
C PRO A 548 35.24 10.35 -13.82
N VAL A 549 36.04 10.15 -14.86
CA VAL A 549 37.29 10.90 -15.06
C VAL A 549 36.88 12.36 -15.16
N LYS A 550 37.29 13.19 -14.18
CA LYS A 550 37.12 14.63 -14.27
C LYS A 550 37.86 15.08 -15.55
N LYS A 551 37.12 15.44 -16.58
CA LYS A 551 37.71 16.17 -17.70
C LYS A 551 38.31 17.44 -17.11
N ARG A 552 39.66 17.53 -17.16
CA ARG A 552 40.42 18.76 -16.87
C ARG A 552 40.09 19.83 -17.89
#